data_b44a6fa74efe37faf3d5c719dbeb9afc
#
_entry.id   b44a6fa74efe37faf3d5c719dbeb9afc
#
_cell.length_a   1.000
_cell.length_b   1.000
_cell.length_c   1.000
_cell.angle_alpha   90.00
_cell.angle_beta   90.00
_cell.angle_gamma   90.00
#
_symmetry.space_group_name_H-M   'P 1'
#
loop_
_entity.id
_entity.type
_entity.pdbx_description
1 polymer ?
#
loop_
_entity_poly.entity_id
_entity_poly.type
_entity_poly.pdbx_seq_one_letter_code
_entity_poly.pdbx_strand_id
1 'polypeptide(L)'
;VTFGLSRAADSEIELDELLSAPGRIAQQGKKKVVVVLDEFQQIAEYGNDRVERSLRSAVQTQEAVSYLFLGSRKHLIQKMFLDKSRPLYRAGGHYPLGMIAEEHWLPFIHEKFRDADRHIGEELIRSLCRLTEGHPFYTQHLCHALWELSDTNSTVTEERLGAAVQMLLERESYTYAILWESLSINQQRLLRGL
;
A
#
# COMPACT_ATOMS: atom_id res chain seq x y z
N VAL A 1 5.87 -29.85 -34.41
CA VAL A 1 6.65 -29.60 -33.19
C VAL A 1 5.63 -29.28 -32.10
N THR A 2 5.40 -30.22 -31.20
CA THR A 2 4.38 -30.14 -30.14
C THR A 2 5.01 -29.47 -28.90
N PHE A 3 4.75 -28.20 -28.70
CA PHE A 3 5.07 -27.47 -27.46
C PHE A 3 3.81 -27.41 -26.60
N GLY A 4 3.56 -28.38 -25.76
CA GLY A 4 2.29 -28.42 -25.05
C GLY A 4 2.22 -29.09 -23.67
N LEU A 5 3.26 -29.78 -23.17
CA LEU A 5 3.16 -30.58 -21.94
C LEU A 5 4.27 -30.36 -20.90
N SER A 6 5.29 -29.57 -21.20
CA SER A 6 6.42 -29.30 -20.30
C SER A 6 6.18 -28.11 -19.33
N ARG A 7 5.35 -27.15 -19.71
CA ARG A 7 5.23 -25.88 -18.98
C ARG A 7 4.71 -25.96 -17.54
N ALA A 8 3.84 -26.91 -17.22
CA ALA A 8 3.27 -26.97 -15.87
C ALA A 8 4.25 -27.61 -14.86
N ALA A 9 4.92 -28.69 -15.26
CA ALA A 9 5.91 -29.35 -14.40
C ALA A 9 7.19 -28.51 -14.24
N ASP A 10 7.63 -27.83 -15.31
CA ASP A 10 8.77 -26.93 -15.26
C ASP A 10 8.49 -25.73 -14.34
N SER A 11 7.28 -25.15 -14.40
CA SER A 11 6.87 -24.06 -13.51
C SER A 11 6.77 -24.48 -12.03
N GLU A 12 6.59 -25.77 -11.78
CA GLU A 12 6.54 -26.33 -10.42
C GLU A 12 7.91 -26.39 -9.78
N ILE A 13 8.87 -26.91 -10.51
CA ILE A 13 10.27 -26.99 -10.08
C ILE A 13 10.81 -25.57 -9.88
N GLU A 14 10.50 -24.66 -10.79
CA GLU A 14 10.91 -23.25 -10.71
C GLU A 14 10.38 -22.54 -9.46
N LEU A 15 9.11 -22.78 -9.07
CA LEU A 15 8.54 -22.19 -7.86
C LEU A 15 9.24 -22.67 -6.58
N ASP A 16 9.43 -23.98 -6.45
CA ASP A 16 10.07 -24.56 -5.27
C ASP A 16 11.56 -24.17 -5.19
N GLU A 17 12.26 -24.08 -6.31
CA GLU A 17 13.62 -23.55 -6.38
C GLU A 17 13.67 -22.07 -5.97
N LEU A 18 12.76 -21.26 -6.47
CA LEU A 18 12.65 -19.85 -6.12
C LEU A 18 12.41 -19.68 -4.61
N LEU A 19 11.47 -20.40 -4.05
CA LEU A 19 11.12 -20.33 -2.63
C LEU A 19 12.22 -20.92 -1.71
N SER A 20 13.07 -21.81 -2.22
CA SER A 20 14.22 -22.34 -1.47
C SER A 20 15.43 -21.39 -1.46
N ALA A 21 15.52 -20.48 -2.40
CA ALA A 21 16.66 -19.57 -2.55
C ALA A 21 16.96 -18.70 -1.31
N PRO A 22 15.97 -18.09 -0.63
CA PRO A 22 16.23 -17.31 0.59
C PRO A 22 16.89 -18.12 1.70
N GLY A 23 16.45 -19.37 1.90
CA GLY A 23 17.06 -20.27 2.88
C GLY A 23 18.51 -20.61 2.55
N ARG A 24 18.80 -20.90 1.25
CA ARG A 24 20.18 -21.14 0.80
C ARG A 24 21.08 -19.92 1.02
N ILE A 25 20.58 -18.73 0.70
CA ILE A 25 21.34 -17.47 0.89
C ILE A 25 21.62 -17.25 2.38
N ALA A 26 20.62 -17.47 3.25
CA ALA A 26 20.77 -17.32 4.68
C ALA A 26 21.85 -18.28 5.25
N GLN A 27 21.81 -19.54 4.83
CA GLN A 27 22.77 -20.58 5.26
C GLN A 27 24.19 -20.29 4.77
N GLN A 28 24.35 -20.01 3.47
CA GLN A 28 25.65 -19.72 2.86
C GLN A 28 26.28 -18.44 3.42
N GLY A 29 25.46 -17.41 3.59
CA GLY A 29 25.91 -16.12 4.12
C GLY A 29 26.03 -16.06 5.64
N LYS A 30 25.55 -17.08 6.37
CA LYS A 30 25.38 -17.07 7.84
C LYS A 30 24.69 -15.79 8.33
N LYS A 31 23.64 -15.36 7.63
CA LYS A 31 22.90 -14.11 7.85
C LYS A 31 21.42 -14.38 7.96
N LYS A 32 20.72 -13.53 8.69
CA LYS A 32 19.25 -13.47 8.64
C LYS A 32 18.84 -12.81 7.32
N VAL A 33 17.82 -13.35 6.68
CA VAL A 33 17.24 -12.85 5.44
C VAL A 33 15.81 -12.42 5.70
N VAL A 34 15.39 -11.30 5.10
CA VAL A 34 13.99 -10.86 5.09
C VAL A 34 13.50 -10.92 3.66
N VAL A 35 12.41 -11.61 3.44
CA VAL A 35 11.69 -11.67 2.16
C VAL A 35 10.41 -10.86 2.31
N VAL A 36 10.23 -9.89 1.43
CA VAL A 36 9.03 -9.06 1.38
C VAL A 36 8.26 -9.40 0.10
N LEU A 37 7.00 -9.82 0.27
CA LEU A 37 6.08 -10.11 -0.82
C LEU A 37 5.00 -9.05 -0.83
N ASP A 38 5.11 -8.12 -1.78
CA ASP A 38 4.15 -7.03 -1.95
C ASP A 38 2.98 -7.44 -2.84
N GLU A 39 1.83 -6.77 -2.67
CA GLU A 39 0.54 -7.09 -3.33
C GLU A 39 0.18 -8.57 -3.23
N PHE A 40 0.46 -9.17 -2.09
CA PHE A 40 0.38 -10.61 -1.84
C PHE A 40 -1.02 -11.20 -2.12
N GLN A 41 -2.09 -10.41 -2.00
CA GLN A 41 -3.43 -10.84 -2.32
C GLN A 41 -3.61 -11.28 -3.78
N GLN A 42 -2.71 -10.94 -4.70
CA GLN A 42 -2.78 -11.38 -6.10
C GLN A 42 -2.68 -12.91 -6.22
N ILE A 43 -2.06 -13.59 -5.26
CA ILE A 43 -2.00 -15.06 -5.24
C ILE A 43 -3.39 -15.68 -5.15
N ALA A 44 -4.36 -15.01 -4.53
CA ALA A 44 -5.74 -15.50 -4.46
C ALA A 44 -6.40 -15.62 -5.84
N GLU A 45 -5.88 -14.97 -6.87
CA GLU A 45 -6.40 -15.00 -8.25
C GLU A 45 -5.90 -16.21 -9.06
N TYR A 46 -4.91 -16.97 -8.56
CA TYR A 46 -4.35 -18.11 -9.28
C TYR A 46 -5.25 -19.35 -9.35
N GLY A 47 -6.45 -19.30 -8.76
CA GLY A 47 -7.46 -20.35 -8.85
C GLY A 47 -7.13 -21.67 -8.14
N ASN A 48 -5.95 -21.78 -7.51
CA ASN A 48 -5.55 -22.91 -6.67
C ASN A 48 -4.70 -22.42 -5.49
N ASP A 49 -4.57 -23.26 -4.48
CA ASP A 49 -3.88 -22.96 -3.23
C ASP A 49 -2.41 -23.46 -3.20
N ARG A 50 -1.86 -23.85 -4.33
CA ARG A 50 -0.54 -24.45 -4.43
C ARG A 50 0.56 -23.49 -3.98
N VAL A 51 0.57 -22.24 -4.47
CA VAL A 51 1.56 -21.23 -4.09
C VAL A 51 1.52 -20.97 -2.59
N GLU A 52 0.32 -20.96 -2.01
CA GLU A 52 0.17 -20.82 -0.55
C GLU A 52 0.75 -22.00 0.21
N ARG A 53 0.58 -23.25 -0.30
CA ARG A 53 1.17 -24.44 0.32
C ARG A 53 2.70 -24.43 0.26
N SER A 54 3.28 -24.11 -0.90
CA SER A 54 4.74 -23.99 -1.03
C SER A 54 5.31 -22.89 -0.14
N LEU A 55 4.65 -21.74 -0.08
CA LEU A 55 5.01 -20.65 0.86
C LEU A 55 4.88 -21.09 2.32
N ARG A 56 3.81 -21.81 2.70
CA ARG A 56 3.65 -22.35 4.05
C ARG A 56 4.82 -23.24 4.43
N SER A 57 5.22 -24.13 3.52
CA SER A 57 6.39 -24.98 3.72
C SER A 57 7.67 -24.18 3.90
N ALA A 58 7.92 -23.20 3.05
CA ALA A 58 9.08 -22.31 3.15
C ALA A 58 9.13 -21.55 4.48
N VAL A 59 8.02 -20.94 4.90
CA VAL A 59 7.91 -20.21 6.17
C VAL A 59 8.18 -21.11 7.38
N GLN A 60 7.77 -22.39 7.32
CA GLN A 60 7.95 -23.32 8.42
C GLN A 60 9.34 -23.93 8.50
N THR A 61 10.07 -24.03 7.39
CA THR A 61 11.35 -24.75 7.32
C THR A 61 12.57 -23.84 7.32
N GLN A 62 12.41 -22.57 7.01
CA GLN A 62 13.52 -21.63 6.85
C GLN A 62 13.69 -20.73 8.08
N GLU A 63 14.24 -21.27 9.17
CA GLU A 63 14.39 -20.58 10.46
C GLU A 63 15.15 -19.24 10.42
N ALA A 64 16.09 -19.09 9.47
CA ALA A 64 16.88 -17.88 9.31
C ALA A 64 16.25 -16.85 8.36
N VAL A 65 15.04 -17.13 7.85
CA VAL A 65 14.30 -16.23 6.92
C VAL A 65 13.03 -15.73 7.58
N SER A 66 12.85 -14.42 7.58
CA SER A 66 11.60 -13.77 7.98
C SER A 66 10.80 -13.38 6.74
N TYR A 67 9.52 -13.69 6.72
CA TYR A 67 8.62 -13.34 5.62
C TYR A 67 7.67 -12.23 6.03
N LEU A 68 7.57 -11.20 5.18
CA LEU A 68 6.60 -10.10 5.29
C LEU A 68 5.66 -10.17 4.09
N PHE A 69 4.38 -10.31 4.36
CA PHE A 69 3.32 -10.32 3.35
C PHE A 69 2.59 -8.98 3.38
N LEU A 70 2.75 -8.16 2.36
CA LEU A 70 2.12 -6.86 2.24
C LEU A 70 0.96 -6.93 1.25
N GLY A 71 -0.08 -6.14 1.48
CA GLY A 71 -1.19 -6.08 0.55
C GLY A 71 -2.20 -4.99 0.92
N SER A 72 -2.74 -4.35 -0.11
CA SER A 72 -3.71 -3.25 0.00
C SER A 72 -5.15 -3.74 0.21
N ARG A 73 -5.52 -4.93 -0.30
CA ARG A 73 -6.85 -5.51 -0.17
C ARG A 73 -7.00 -6.28 1.13
N LYS A 74 -7.25 -5.55 2.22
CA LYS A 74 -7.31 -6.07 3.60
C LYS A 74 -8.16 -7.34 3.74
N HIS A 75 -9.36 -7.41 3.13
CA HIS A 75 -10.25 -8.55 3.24
C HIS A 75 -9.69 -9.83 2.59
N LEU A 76 -8.92 -9.71 1.49
CA LEU A 76 -8.27 -10.85 0.85
C LEU A 76 -7.11 -11.38 1.70
N ILE A 77 -6.26 -10.49 2.20
CA ILE A 77 -5.18 -10.86 3.12
C ILE A 77 -5.74 -11.54 4.37
N GLN A 78 -6.76 -10.95 4.97
CA GLN A 78 -7.42 -11.57 6.14
C GLN A 78 -7.97 -12.96 5.82
N LYS A 79 -8.63 -13.15 4.67
CA LYS A 79 -9.11 -14.46 4.25
C LYS A 79 -7.98 -15.47 4.14
N MET A 80 -6.83 -15.11 3.57
CA MET A 80 -5.69 -16.03 3.41
C MET A 80 -5.09 -16.50 4.75
N PHE A 81 -5.06 -15.62 5.77
CA PHE A 81 -4.39 -15.90 7.04
C PHE A 81 -5.33 -16.24 8.19
N LEU A 82 -6.63 -15.94 8.11
CA LEU A 82 -7.60 -16.17 9.18
C LEU A 82 -8.62 -17.28 8.86
N ASP A 83 -8.77 -17.65 7.59
CA ASP A 83 -9.66 -18.76 7.20
C ASP A 83 -8.97 -20.11 7.45
N LYS A 84 -9.62 -20.95 8.26
CA LYS A 84 -9.11 -22.28 8.65
C LYS A 84 -8.90 -23.21 7.48
N SER A 85 -9.59 -23.00 6.36
CA SER A 85 -9.47 -23.81 5.15
C SER A 85 -8.26 -23.45 4.28
N ARG A 86 -7.58 -22.33 4.57
CA ARG A 86 -6.45 -21.86 3.75
C ARG A 86 -5.10 -22.36 4.27
N PRO A 87 -4.14 -22.66 3.38
CA PRO A 87 -2.82 -23.15 3.77
C PRO A 87 -2.07 -22.22 4.71
N LEU A 88 -2.20 -20.90 4.52
CA LEU A 88 -1.51 -19.89 5.34
C LEU A 88 -2.24 -19.56 6.65
N TYR A 89 -3.27 -20.32 7.02
CA TYR A 89 -3.97 -20.11 8.28
C TYR A 89 -2.99 -20.03 9.46
N ARG A 90 -3.02 -18.91 10.19
CA ARG A 90 -2.13 -18.62 11.34
C ARG A 90 -0.62 -18.77 11.02
N ALA A 91 -0.20 -18.51 9.79
CA ALA A 91 1.21 -18.56 9.41
C ALA A 91 2.03 -17.38 9.93
N GLY A 92 1.41 -16.30 10.38
CA GLY A 92 2.06 -15.12 10.91
C GLY A 92 1.14 -14.24 11.73
N GLY A 93 1.71 -13.21 12.35
CA GLY A 93 0.96 -12.15 13.03
C GLY A 93 0.37 -11.14 12.05
N HIS A 94 -0.70 -10.45 12.45
CA HIS A 94 -1.32 -9.38 11.67
C HIS A 94 -0.87 -8.03 12.20
N TYR A 95 -0.49 -7.17 11.27
CA TYR A 95 -0.12 -5.79 11.56
C TYR A 95 -0.93 -4.83 10.67
N PRO A 96 -2.12 -4.40 11.10
CA PRO A 96 -2.91 -3.48 10.32
C PRO A 96 -2.27 -2.09 10.34
N LEU A 97 -1.93 -1.57 9.16
CA LEU A 97 -1.54 -0.17 9.00
C LEU A 97 -2.80 0.69 8.90
N GLY A 98 -2.90 1.68 9.76
CA GLY A 98 -3.94 2.70 9.76
C GLY A 98 -3.48 4.00 9.11
N MET A 99 -4.27 5.04 9.29
CA MET A 99 -3.90 6.41 8.96
C MET A 99 -2.72 6.85 9.83
N ILE A 100 -1.90 7.76 9.31
CA ILE A 100 -0.78 8.32 10.06
C ILE A 100 -1.31 9.42 10.98
N ALA A 101 -1.00 9.34 12.26
CA ALA A 101 -1.44 10.33 13.23
C ALA A 101 -0.83 11.71 12.97
N GLU A 102 -1.58 12.76 13.28
CA GLU A 102 -1.18 14.16 13.08
C GLU A 102 0.18 14.49 13.73
N GLU A 103 0.46 13.91 14.89
CA GLU A 103 1.73 14.08 15.61
C GLU A 103 2.97 13.64 14.83
N HIS A 104 2.80 12.72 13.88
CA HIS A 104 3.87 12.28 12.99
C HIS A 104 3.93 13.12 11.70
N TRP A 105 2.77 13.57 11.22
CA TRP A 105 2.70 14.43 10.05
C TRP A 105 3.28 15.82 10.30
N LEU A 106 3.00 16.40 11.45
CA LEU A 106 3.35 17.78 11.77
C LEU A 106 4.86 18.06 11.62
N PRO A 107 5.78 17.35 12.31
CA PRO A 107 7.21 17.56 12.14
C PRO A 107 7.68 17.23 10.72
N PHE A 108 7.14 16.19 10.09
CA PHE A 108 7.52 15.77 8.74
C PHE A 108 7.20 16.85 7.70
N ILE A 109 5.96 17.37 7.69
CA ILE A 109 5.53 18.39 6.74
C ILE A 109 6.31 19.68 6.96
N HIS A 110 6.45 20.08 8.23
CA HIS A 110 7.21 21.29 8.58
C HIS A 110 8.65 21.21 8.09
N GLU A 111 9.33 20.08 8.29
CA GLU A 111 10.69 19.86 7.79
C GLU A 111 10.77 19.93 6.27
N LYS A 112 9.87 19.25 5.55
CA LYS A 112 9.87 19.21 4.08
C LYS A 112 9.64 20.58 3.45
N PHE A 113 8.75 21.40 4.01
CA PHE A 113 8.53 22.76 3.54
C PHE A 113 9.74 23.66 3.84
N ARG A 114 10.32 23.57 5.03
CA ARG A 114 11.53 24.30 5.39
C ARG A 114 12.73 23.93 4.48
N ASP A 115 12.94 22.65 4.21
CA ASP A 115 14.01 22.17 3.32
C ASP A 115 13.87 22.68 1.88
N ALA A 116 12.67 23.12 1.52
CA ALA A 116 12.35 23.73 0.23
C ALA A 116 12.25 25.27 0.31
N ASP A 117 12.81 25.89 1.35
CA ASP A 117 12.75 27.34 1.59
C ASP A 117 11.32 27.90 1.60
N ARG A 118 10.39 27.19 2.27
CA ARG A 118 9.00 27.62 2.46
C ARG A 118 8.61 27.52 3.93
N HIS A 119 7.73 28.40 4.38
CA HIS A 119 7.25 28.40 5.74
C HIS A 119 5.78 27.97 5.78
N ILE A 120 5.47 26.95 6.57
CA ILE A 120 4.10 26.49 6.83
C ILE A 120 3.85 26.47 8.33
N GLY A 121 2.75 27.11 8.76
CA GLY A 121 2.37 27.16 10.17
C GLY A 121 1.72 25.84 10.64
N GLU A 122 1.87 25.54 11.94
CA GLU A 122 1.32 24.31 12.53
C GLU A 122 -0.20 24.18 12.35
N GLU A 123 -0.95 25.29 12.54
CA GLU A 123 -2.41 25.27 12.37
C GLU A 123 -2.83 24.90 10.94
N LEU A 124 -2.07 25.34 9.96
CA LEU A 124 -2.32 25.00 8.57
C LEU A 124 -2.02 23.53 8.30
N ILE A 125 -0.95 22.98 8.89
CA ILE A 125 -0.65 21.54 8.82
C ILE A 125 -1.78 20.74 9.47
N ARG A 126 -2.30 21.17 10.62
CA ARG A 126 -3.44 20.53 11.28
C ARG A 126 -4.69 20.55 10.42
N SER A 127 -4.98 21.70 9.77
CA SER A 127 -6.10 21.81 8.82
C SER A 127 -5.95 20.84 7.64
N LEU A 128 -4.75 20.74 7.08
CA LEU A 128 -4.41 19.79 6.02
C LEU A 128 -4.61 18.34 6.48
N CYS A 129 -4.11 17.99 7.67
CA CYS A 129 -4.28 16.63 8.23
C CYS A 129 -5.75 16.30 8.49
N ARG A 130 -6.57 17.26 8.95
CA ARG A 130 -8.02 17.08 9.12
C ARG A 130 -8.72 16.81 7.78
N LEU A 131 -8.38 17.58 6.73
CA LEU A 131 -8.96 17.40 5.39
C LEU A 131 -8.64 16.03 4.79
N THR A 132 -7.47 15.50 5.07
CA THR A 132 -6.99 14.23 4.50
C THR A 132 -7.14 13.04 5.44
N GLU A 133 -7.64 13.28 6.66
CA GLU A 133 -7.74 12.28 7.74
C GLU A 133 -6.40 11.57 8.03
N GLY A 134 -5.28 12.20 7.71
CA GLY A 134 -3.94 11.62 7.83
C GLY A 134 -3.64 10.51 6.83
N HIS A 135 -4.44 10.37 5.77
CA HIS A 135 -4.22 9.36 4.73
C HIS A 135 -2.91 9.63 3.97
N PRO A 136 -1.95 8.69 3.90
CA PRO A 136 -0.61 8.93 3.36
C PRO A 136 -0.61 9.54 1.96
N PHE A 137 -1.39 8.97 1.06
CA PHE A 137 -1.47 9.44 -0.32
C PHE A 137 -2.07 10.85 -0.41
N TYR A 138 -3.25 11.07 0.19
CA TYR A 138 -3.95 12.36 0.08
C TYR A 138 -3.20 13.46 0.81
N THR A 139 -2.58 13.17 1.96
CA THR A 139 -1.76 14.15 2.68
C THR A 139 -0.56 14.58 1.85
N GLN A 140 0.18 13.65 1.28
CA GLN A 140 1.33 13.98 0.42
C GLN A 140 0.89 14.69 -0.87
N HIS A 141 -0.21 14.27 -1.48
CA HIS A 141 -0.72 14.88 -2.71
C HIS A 141 -1.13 16.34 -2.48
N LEU A 142 -1.82 16.62 -1.36
CA LEU A 142 -2.18 17.99 -0.98
C LEU A 142 -0.96 18.84 -0.59
N CYS A 143 0.02 18.26 0.11
CA CYS A 143 1.30 18.94 0.37
C CYS A 143 2.03 19.30 -0.92
N HIS A 144 2.05 18.40 -1.91
CA HIS A 144 2.68 18.66 -3.20
C HIS A 144 1.98 19.79 -3.95
N ALA A 145 0.64 19.79 -3.98
CA ALA A 145 -0.13 20.86 -4.59
C ALA A 145 0.12 22.23 -3.91
N LEU A 146 0.18 22.25 -2.58
CA LEU A 146 0.56 23.46 -1.82
C LEU A 146 1.96 23.92 -2.16
N TRP A 147 2.90 22.99 -2.27
CA TRP A 147 4.28 23.29 -2.64
C TRP A 147 4.36 23.91 -4.05
N GLU A 148 3.62 23.37 -5.02
CA GLU A 148 3.55 23.92 -6.39
C GLU A 148 3.01 25.35 -6.41
N LEU A 149 1.99 25.65 -5.59
CA LEU A 149 1.34 26.97 -5.51
C LEU A 149 2.10 27.97 -4.64
N SER A 150 3.16 27.55 -3.96
CA SER A 150 3.90 28.41 -3.02
C SER A 150 5.24 28.83 -3.60
N ASP A 151 5.54 30.13 -3.49
CA ASP A 151 6.83 30.67 -3.92
C ASP A 151 7.93 30.35 -2.91
N THR A 152 9.17 30.29 -3.36
CA THR A 152 10.35 30.18 -2.49
C THR A 152 10.43 31.38 -1.54
N ASN A 153 10.85 31.16 -0.30
CA ASN A 153 10.89 32.15 0.77
C ASN A 153 9.53 32.76 1.14
N SER A 154 8.42 32.06 0.83
CA SER A 154 7.08 32.51 1.20
C SER A 154 6.49 31.73 2.36
N THR A 155 5.50 32.32 3.01
CA THR A 155 4.66 31.64 4.01
C THR A 155 3.40 31.11 3.32
N VAL A 156 3.11 29.84 3.52
CA VAL A 156 1.89 29.19 3.00
C VAL A 156 0.69 29.68 3.80
N THR A 157 -0.36 30.09 3.10
CA THR A 157 -1.59 30.64 3.70
C THR A 157 -2.76 29.68 3.56
N GLU A 158 -3.82 29.91 4.32
CA GLU A 158 -5.08 29.16 4.23
C GLU A 158 -5.78 29.31 2.87
N GLU A 159 -5.65 30.48 2.26
CA GLU A 159 -6.12 30.73 0.91
C GLU A 159 -5.45 29.81 -0.12
N ARG A 160 -4.13 29.62 0.01
CA ARG A 160 -3.37 28.65 -0.82
C ARG A 160 -3.77 27.21 -0.57
N LEU A 161 -4.15 26.85 0.66
CA LEU A 161 -4.70 25.53 0.95
C LEU A 161 -6.02 25.30 0.19
N GLY A 162 -6.93 26.26 0.20
CA GLY A 162 -8.16 26.21 -0.60
C GLY A 162 -7.90 26.08 -2.10
N ALA A 163 -6.96 26.87 -2.64
CA ALA A 163 -6.55 26.78 -4.04
C ALA A 163 -5.92 25.43 -4.40
N ALA A 164 -5.11 24.84 -3.49
CA ALA A 164 -4.51 23.53 -3.69
C ALA A 164 -5.57 22.42 -3.75
N VAL A 165 -6.56 22.46 -2.87
CA VAL A 165 -7.70 21.53 -2.90
C VAL A 165 -8.46 21.65 -4.22
N GLN A 166 -8.78 22.89 -4.64
CA GLN A 166 -9.47 23.12 -5.90
C GLN A 166 -8.67 22.59 -7.09
N MET A 167 -7.38 22.86 -7.15
CA MET A 167 -6.49 22.37 -8.20
C MET A 167 -6.48 20.83 -8.26
N LEU A 168 -6.46 20.14 -7.12
CA LEU A 168 -6.50 18.68 -7.09
C LEU A 168 -7.85 18.14 -7.56
N LEU A 169 -8.96 18.76 -7.16
CA LEU A 169 -10.30 18.38 -7.61
C LEU A 169 -10.45 18.53 -9.12
N GLU A 170 -9.89 19.58 -9.70
CA GLU A 170 -9.87 19.79 -11.14
C GLU A 170 -9.02 18.76 -11.88
N ARG A 171 -7.81 18.46 -11.38
CA ARG A 171 -6.92 17.44 -11.96
C ARG A 171 -7.56 16.05 -11.96
N GLU A 172 -8.26 15.70 -10.88
CA GLU A 172 -8.87 14.38 -10.69
C GLU A 172 -10.33 14.32 -11.19
N SER A 173 -10.85 15.39 -11.79
CA SER A 173 -12.26 15.49 -12.20
C SER A 173 -12.70 14.35 -13.12
N TYR A 174 -11.82 13.95 -14.05
CA TYR A 174 -12.08 12.83 -14.97
C TYR A 174 -12.16 11.48 -14.21
N THR A 175 -11.25 11.26 -13.28
CA THR A 175 -11.24 10.06 -12.43
C THR A 175 -12.50 9.97 -11.57
N TYR A 176 -12.92 11.09 -10.99
CA TYR A 176 -14.16 11.17 -10.21
C TYR A 176 -15.41 10.96 -11.07
N ALA A 177 -15.42 11.45 -12.32
CA ALA A 177 -16.52 11.21 -13.26
C ALA A 177 -16.68 9.70 -13.56
N ILE A 178 -15.58 9.01 -13.88
CA ILE A 178 -15.58 7.56 -14.11
C ILE A 178 -16.06 6.81 -12.87
N LEU A 179 -15.54 7.18 -11.69
CA LEU A 179 -15.95 6.57 -10.42
C LEU A 179 -17.47 6.78 -10.21
N TRP A 180 -17.97 7.99 -10.42
CA TRP A 180 -19.38 8.30 -10.30
C TRP A 180 -20.25 7.47 -11.24
N GLU A 181 -19.87 7.30 -12.49
CA GLU A 181 -20.57 6.46 -13.47
C GLU A 181 -20.55 4.96 -13.09
N SER A 182 -19.52 4.50 -12.38
CA SER A 182 -19.41 3.13 -11.92
C SER A 182 -20.32 2.79 -10.72
N LEU A 183 -20.84 3.81 -10.04
CA LEU A 183 -21.71 3.63 -8.88
C LEU A 183 -23.14 3.27 -9.30
N SER A 184 -23.78 2.38 -8.54
CA SER A 184 -25.20 2.10 -8.70
C SER A 184 -26.06 3.34 -8.38
N ILE A 185 -27.27 3.40 -8.95
CA ILE A 185 -28.20 4.53 -8.73
C ILE A 185 -28.46 4.78 -7.25
N ASN A 186 -28.51 3.73 -6.43
CA ASN A 186 -28.74 3.86 -5.00
C ASN A 186 -27.52 4.46 -4.28
N GLN A 187 -26.32 4.09 -4.68
CA GLN A 187 -25.07 4.68 -4.16
C GLN A 187 -24.94 6.16 -4.56
N GLN A 188 -25.25 6.50 -5.82
CA GLN A 188 -25.27 7.90 -6.27
C GLN A 188 -26.29 8.75 -5.50
N ARG A 189 -27.50 8.20 -5.22
CA ARG A 189 -28.51 8.90 -4.42
C ARG A 189 -28.07 9.11 -2.98
N LEU A 190 -27.43 8.13 -2.37
CA LEU A 190 -26.87 8.25 -1.02
C LEU A 190 -25.83 9.37 -0.96
N LEU A 191 -24.88 9.39 -1.89
CA LEU A 191 -23.83 10.42 -1.94
C LEU A 191 -24.34 11.83 -2.25
N ARG A 192 -25.49 11.96 -2.96
CA ARG A 192 -26.14 13.28 -3.18
C ARG A 192 -26.92 13.78 -1.97
N GLY A 193 -27.25 12.89 -1.02
CA GLY A 193 -27.96 13.24 0.19
C GLY A 193 -27.04 13.58 1.37
N LEU A 194 -25.74 13.43 1.17
CA LEU A 194 -24.71 13.86 2.10
C LEU A 194 -24.28 15.31 1.79
#